data_264c15254fd66df1e8f81ba4a879c13a
#
_entry.id   264c15254fd66df1e8f81ba4a879c13a
#
_cell.length_a   1.000
_cell.length_b   1.000
_cell.length_c   1.000
_cell.angle_alpha   90.00
_cell.angle_beta   90.00
_cell.angle_gamma   90.00
#
_symmetry.space_group_name_H-M   'P 1'
#
loop_
_entity.id
_entity.type
_entity.pdbx_description
1 polymer ?
#
loop_
_entity_poly.entity_id
_entity_poly.type
_entity_poly.pdbx_seq_one_letter_code
_entity_poly.pdbx_strand_id
1 'polypeptide(L)'
;MEERILLDFNKKIEDILPYIHKYYPDADSTHIYKWEESNALEYKYINGEKYYFKNAAPNLFRIDSTCKKLKEAVDGEEKVGRKKIIKEHITEVLNEYNDTHNHLLTPYQATFTYRISIDNGMNCDTIKVWLPYPREDCPRQTDIKLLSCNNFIINQKSIHSSAYIEKKYHNNTTFKIKYKFTTYAEYHPLPNNLKHIAADTILFKEYISERAPHIIFSDKIKQKTDSIIGSETRPYFQARKIFESLRKEYPWASAREYSTIDNIPEYVLEQKHGDCGQISLLFITMCRYKKIPARWQSGFMLHPNYENLHDWAEIYIEGMGWIPVDPSFGVQEWGTTEEEKYFYFGGIDAFRMIVNSDWGGELHPKKIYSRSENVDFQRGECETETNNLYFNKWKYSFDVYLNK
;
A
#
# COMPACT_ATOMS: atom_id res chain seq x y z
N MET A 1 10.97 20.36 -1.02
CA MET A 1 9.52 20.01 -1.04
C MET A 1 8.85 20.47 -2.31
N GLU A 2 8.98 21.73 -2.72
CA GLU A 2 8.36 22.29 -3.93
C GLU A 2 8.69 21.50 -5.22
N GLU A 3 9.96 21.17 -5.44
CA GLU A 3 10.39 20.34 -6.58
C GLU A 3 9.68 18.97 -6.62
N ARG A 4 9.41 18.37 -5.46
CA ARG A 4 8.68 17.09 -5.37
C ARG A 4 7.22 17.24 -5.75
N ILE A 5 6.59 18.35 -5.34
CA ILE A 5 5.20 18.68 -5.69
C ILE A 5 5.08 18.89 -7.21
N LEU A 6 6.05 19.57 -7.84
CA LEU A 6 6.09 19.79 -9.28
C LEU A 6 6.24 18.48 -10.09
N LEU A 7 6.85 17.43 -9.53
CA LEU A 7 6.89 16.11 -10.18
C LEU A 7 5.54 15.39 -10.17
N ASP A 8 4.68 15.70 -9.21
CA ASP A 8 3.33 15.14 -9.13
C ASP A 8 2.31 16.00 -9.86
N PHE A 9 2.40 17.33 -9.76
CA PHE A 9 1.49 18.29 -10.39
C PHE A 9 2.16 18.96 -11.58
N ASN A 10 2.13 18.30 -12.73
CA ASN A 10 2.85 18.71 -13.95
C ASN A 10 2.02 18.69 -15.22
N LYS A 11 0.69 18.52 -15.11
CA LYS A 11 -0.22 18.52 -16.24
C LYS A 11 -1.03 19.80 -16.32
N LYS A 12 -1.25 20.29 -17.52
CA LYS A 12 -2.22 21.34 -17.83
C LYS A 12 -3.53 20.69 -18.29
N ILE A 13 -4.59 21.51 -18.42
CA ILE A 13 -5.89 20.99 -18.89
C ILE A 13 -5.78 20.36 -20.27
N GLU A 14 -5.00 20.95 -21.18
CA GLU A 14 -4.74 20.46 -22.53
C GLU A 14 -4.02 19.10 -22.57
N ASP A 15 -3.28 18.75 -21.52
CA ASP A 15 -2.60 17.46 -21.40
C ASP A 15 -3.54 16.33 -20.98
N ILE A 16 -4.61 16.65 -20.23
CA ILE A 16 -5.54 15.65 -19.66
C ILE A 16 -6.81 15.48 -20.51
N LEU A 17 -7.26 16.51 -21.24
CA LEU A 17 -8.46 16.47 -22.07
C LEU A 17 -8.43 15.33 -23.12
N PRO A 18 -7.33 15.06 -23.85
CA PRO A 18 -7.31 13.96 -24.82
C PRO A 18 -7.65 12.60 -24.22
N TYR A 19 -7.17 12.32 -22.99
CA TYR A 19 -7.53 11.09 -22.28
C TYR A 19 -9.00 11.09 -21.85
N ILE A 20 -9.52 12.22 -21.38
CA ILE A 20 -10.94 12.35 -20.96
C ILE A 20 -11.84 12.13 -22.17
N HIS A 21 -11.60 12.83 -23.28
CA HIS A 21 -12.42 12.74 -24.49
C HIS A 21 -12.37 11.37 -25.18
N LYS A 22 -11.33 10.58 -24.95
CA LYS A 22 -11.29 9.18 -25.43
C LYS A 22 -12.50 8.38 -24.93
N TYR A 23 -12.93 8.60 -23.69
CA TYR A 23 -14.00 7.81 -23.05
C TYR A 23 -15.27 8.62 -22.80
N TYR A 24 -15.16 9.94 -22.75
CA TYR A 24 -16.27 10.89 -22.57
C TYR A 24 -16.14 12.03 -23.59
N PRO A 25 -16.53 11.79 -24.87
CA PRO A 25 -16.34 12.76 -25.95
C PRO A 25 -17.02 14.11 -25.73
N ASP A 26 -18.19 14.10 -25.06
CA ASP A 26 -19.01 15.30 -24.81
C ASP A 26 -18.63 16.04 -23.50
N ALA A 27 -17.49 15.69 -22.89
CA ALA A 27 -17.03 16.38 -21.69
C ALA A 27 -16.67 17.86 -22.01
N ASP A 28 -17.27 18.79 -21.30
CA ASP A 28 -17.06 20.24 -21.45
C ASP A 28 -16.52 20.88 -20.15
N SER A 29 -16.39 22.19 -20.15
CA SER A 29 -15.92 22.97 -19.01
C SER A 29 -16.80 22.80 -17.75
N THR A 30 -18.11 22.56 -17.92
CA THR A 30 -19.02 22.32 -16.78
C THR A 30 -18.71 20.97 -16.12
N HIS A 31 -18.39 19.94 -16.90
CA HIS A 31 -17.95 18.66 -16.39
C HIS A 31 -16.62 18.78 -15.65
N ILE A 32 -15.64 19.46 -16.23
CA ILE A 32 -14.34 19.71 -15.61
C ILE A 32 -14.51 20.39 -14.25
N TYR A 33 -15.29 21.46 -14.19
CA TYR A 33 -15.55 22.16 -12.94
C TYR A 33 -16.17 21.26 -11.85
N LYS A 34 -17.18 20.45 -12.20
CA LYS A 34 -17.80 19.50 -11.26
C LYS A 34 -16.80 18.44 -10.75
N TRP A 35 -15.92 17.94 -11.60
CA TRP A 35 -14.91 16.95 -11.21
C TRP A 35 -13.80 17.55 -10.35
N GLU A 36 -13.46 18.83 -10.54
CA GLU A 36 -12.58 19.59 -9.67
C GLU A 36 -13.21 19.79 -8.28
N GLU A 37 -14.47 20.26 -8.23
CA GLU A 37 -15.23 20.46 -6.99
C GLU A 37 -15.42 19.17 -6.18
N SER A 38 -15.55 18.03 -6.84
CA SER A 38 -15.70 16.72 -6.20
C SER A 38 -14.36 16.04 -5.86
N ASN A 39 -13.22 16.68 -6.13
CA ASN A 39 -11.87 16.12 -6.03
C ASN A 39 -11.60 14.90 -6.94
N ALA A 40 -12.45 14.63 -7.93
CA ALA A 40 -12.21 13.58 -8.92
C ALA A 40 -11.09 13.93 -9.92
N LEU A 41 -10.88 15.25 -10.14
CA LEU A 41 -9.72 15.80 -10.85
C LEU A 41 -8.87 16.62 -9.87
N GLU A 42 -7.88 15.96 -9.26
CA GLU A 42 -6.98 16.61 -8.31
C GLU A 42 -6.08 17.63 -9.01
N TYR A 43 -6.03 18.86 -8.48
CA TYR A 43 -5.19 19.95 -8.98
C TYR A 43 -4.59 20.78 -7.84
N LYS A 44 -3.58 21.58 -8.18
CA LYS A 44 -2.99 22.61 -7.31
C LYS A 44 -2.68 23.87 -8.08
N TYR A 45 -2.75 25.01 -7.39
CA TYR A 45 -2.14 26.25 -7.87
C TYR A 45 -0.69 26.30 -7.42
N ILE A 46 0.23 26.47 -8.38
CA ILE A 46 1.67 26.61 -8.14
C ILE A 46 2.11 27.87 -8.87
N ASN A 47 2.64 28.84 -8.13
CA ASN A 47 3.05 30.15 -8.66
C ASN A 47 1.95 30.86 -9.46
N GLY A 48 0.69 30.72 -9.02
CA GLY A 48 -0.47 31.35 -9.67
C GLY A 48 -1.05 30.59 -10.86
N GLU A 49 -0.43 29.50 -11.28
CA GLU A 49 -0.90 28.65 -12.37
C GLU A 49 -1.51 27.34 -11.86
N LYS A 50 -2.60 26.87 -12.50
CA LYS A 50 -3.25 25.60 -12.19
C LYS A 50 -2.52 24.45 -12.85
N TYR A 51 -2.16 23.42 -12.04
CA TYR A 51 -1.59 22.16 -12.48
C TYR A 51 -2.41 20.98 -11.94
N TYR A 52 -2.70 20.03 -12.79
CA TYR A 52 -3.35 18.79 -12.41
C TYR A 52 -2.32 17.74 -12.01
N PHE A 53 -2.75 16.85 -11.12
CA PHE A 53 -1.97 15.67 -10.77
C PHE A 53 -1.67 14.83 -12.02
N LYS A 54 -0.47 14.26 -12.11
CA LYS A 54 -0.01 13.50 -13.29
C LYS A 54 -0.93 12.36 -13.70
N ASN A 55 -1.68 11.78 -12.73
CA ASN A 55 -2.68 10.73 -12.96
C ASN A 55 -4.12 11.23 -12.77
N ALA A 56 -4.40 12.52 -12.81
CA ALA A 56 -5.74 13.07 -12.60
C ALA A 56 -6.77 12.47 -13.56
N ALA A 57 -6.48 12.44 -14.87
CA ALA A 57 -7.40 11.89 -15.85
C ALA A 57 -7.65 10.37 -15.67
N PRO A 58 -6.65 9.49 -15.51
CA PRO A 58 -6.90 8.09 -15.15
C PRO A 58 -7.64 7.92 -13.83
N ASN A 59 -7.38 8.75 -12.81
CA ASN A 59 -8.06 8.69 -11.52
C ASN A 59 -9.53 9.08 -11.64
N LEU A 60 -9.89 10.08 -12.44
CA LEU A 60 -11.27 10.43 -12.73
C LEU A 60 -12.11 9.20 -13.10
N PHE A 61 -11.59 8.34 -13.98
CA PHE A 61 -12.26 7.12 -14.44
C PHE A 61 -12.20 5.96 -13.44
N ARG A 62 -11.64 6.17 -12.25
CA ARG A 62 -11.69 5.25 -11.11
C ARG A 62 -12.60 5.76 -10.00
N ILE A 63 -12.67 7.08 -9.84
CA ILE A 63 -13.35 7.78 -8.75
C ILE A 63 -14.81 8.08 -9.13
N ASP A 64 -15.05 8.71 -10.28
CA ASP A 64 -16.40 9.04 -10.73
C ASP A 64 -17.08 7.82 -11.33
N SER A 65 -18.26 7.47 -10.79
CA SER A 65 -18.98 6.26 -11.19
C SER A 65 -19.49 6.28 -12.62
N THR A 66 -19.82 7.45 -13.16
CA THR A 66 -20.27 7.64 -14.55
C THR A 66 -19.09 7.47 -15.50
N CYS A 67 -18.00 8.16 -15.22
CA CYS A 67 -16.77 8.04 -16.01
C CYS A 67 -16.23 6.60 -16.00
N LYS A 68 -16.27 5.92 -14.84
CA LYS A 68 -15.89 4.51 -14.72
C LYS A 68 -16.69 3.61 -15.67
N LYS A 69 -18.02 3.74 -15.68
CA LYS A 69 -18.89 2.96 -16.59
C LYS A 69 -18.61 3.25 -18.07
N LEU A 70 -18.35 4.49 -18.42
CA LEU A 70 -17.99 4.85 -19.80
C LEU A 70 -16.67 4.18 -20.22
N LYS A 71 -15.66 4.21 -19.36
CA LYS A 71 -14.40 3.54 -19.63
C LYS A 71 -14.55 2.02 -19.75
N GLU A 72 -15.28 1.41 -18.82
CA GLU A 72 -15.54 -0.04 -18.82
C GLU A 72 -16.33 -0.50 -20.07
N ALA A 73 -17.21 0.37 -20.61
CA ALA A 73 -17.91 0.10 -21.86
C ALA A 73 -16.97 0.04 -23.09
N VAL A 74 -15.86 0.77 -23.06
CA VAL A 74 -14.87 0.82 -24.16
C VAL A 74 -13.78 -0.24 -23.98
N ASP A 75 -13.17 -0.30 -22.79
CA ASP A 75 -11.98 -1.12 -22.53
C ASP A 75 -12.31 -2.49 -21.89
N GLY A 76 -13.57 -2.69 -21.46
CA GLY A 76 -13.94 -3.82 -20.60
C GLY A 76 -13.58 -3.58 -19.11
N GLU A 77 -13.98 -4.50 -18.25
CA GLU A 77 -13.70 -4.44 -16.82
C GLU A 77 -12.20 -4.61 -16.53
N GLU A 78 -11.63 -3.71 -15.75
CA GLU A 78 -10.20 -3.80 -15.34
C GLU A 78 -9.95 -5.00 -14.41
N LYS A 79 -8.80 -5.64 -14.59
CA LYS A 79 -8.27 -6.67 -13.66
C LYS A 79 -9.14 -7.93 -13.50
N VAL A 80 -9.94 -8.29 -14.52
CA VAL A 80 -10.75 -9.52 -14.50
C VAL A 80 -9.90 -10.77 -14.21
N GLY A 81 -8.72 -10.88 -14.85
CA GLY A 81 -7.80 -11.99 -14.62
C GLY A 81 -7.29 -12.05 -13.17
N ARG A 82 -6.98 -10.90 -12.56
CA ARG A 82 -6.59 -10.85 -11.14
C ARG A 82 -7.72 -11.27 -10.21
N LYS A 83 -8.96 -10.83 -10.47
CA LYS A 83 -10.13 -11.24 -9.69
C LYS A 83 -10.32 -12.75 -9.72
N LYS A 84 -10.11 -13.39 -10.89
CA LYS A 84 -10.16 -14.84 -11.02
C LYS A 84 -9.10 -15.54 -10.19
N ILE A 85 -7.82 -15.10 -10.28
CA ILE A 85 -6.71 -15.65 -9.48
C ILE A 85 -7.02 -15.54 -7.99
N ILE A 86 -7.48 -14.37 -7.53
CA ILE A 86 -7.83 -14.14 -6.13
C ILE A 86 -8.94 -15.09 -5.67
N LYS A 87 -10.02 -15.21 -6.46
CA LYS A 87 -11.15 -16.09 -6.15
C LYS A 87 -10.71 -17.55 -6.01
N GLU A 88 -9.96 -18.05 -6.99
CA GLU A 88 -9.47 -19.44 -7.00
C GLU A 88 -8.56 -19.69 -5.78
N HIS A 89 -7.66 -18.76 -5.48
CA HIS A 89 -6.76 -18.89 -4.35
C HIS A 89 -7.47 -18.80 -2.99
N ILE A 90 -8.42 -17.88 -2.79
CA ILE A 90 -9.20 -17.80 -1.56
C ILE A 90 -9.97 -19.10 -1.34
N THR A 91 -10.60 -19.63 -2.39
CA THR A 91 -11.31 -20.91 -2.29
C THR A 91 -10.37 -22.05 -1.86
N GLU A 92 -9.17 -22.10 -2.41
CA GLU A 92 -8.15 -23.09 -2.02
C GLU A 92 -7.73 -22.93 -0.55
N VAL A 93 -7.43 -21.69 -0.11
CA VAL A 93 -7.05 -21.39 1.29
C VAL A 93 -8.13 -21.80 2.27
N LEU A 94 -9.40 -21.48 1.99
CA LEU A 94 -10.52 -21.83 2.87
C LEU A 94 -10.75 -23.34 2.93
N ASN A 95 -10.61 -24.05 1.82
CA ASN A 95 -10.69 -25.53 1.80
C ASN A 95 -9.58 -26.15 2.64
N GLU A 96 -8.31 -25.73 2.45
CA GLU A 96 -7.19 -26.25 3.22
C GLU A 96 -7.33 -25.92 4.72
N TYR A 97 -7.86 -24.73 5.08
CA TYR A 97 -8.16 -24.39 6.47
C TYR A 97 -9.19 -25.36 7.07
N ASN A 98 -10.29 -25.64 6.36
CA ASN A 98 -11.33 -26.53 6.82
C ASN A 98 -10.82 -27.96 7.07
N ASP A 99 -9.86 -28.40 6.25
CA ASP A 99 -9.27 -29.75 6.38
C ASP A 99 -8.23 -29.82 7.49
N THR A 100 -7.43 -28.76 7.71
CA THR A 100 -6.24 -28.80 8.57
C THR A 100 -6.35 -28.00 9.87
N HIS A 101 -7.18 -26.95 9.86
CA HIS A 101 -7.27 -25.93 10.91
C HIS A 101 -5.95 -25.19 11.17
N ASN A 102 -4.99 -25.24 10.25
CA ASN A 102 -3.78 -24.45 10.31
C ASN A 102 -4.06 -23.00 9.88
N HIS A 103 -3.32 -22.06 10.44
CA HIS A 103 -3.46 -20.65 10.06
C HIS A 103 -2.53 -20.23 8.91
N LEU A 104 -1.43 -20.97 8.68
CA LEU A 104 -0.53 -20.75 7.55
C LEU A 104 -0.79 -21.83 6.48
N LEU A 105 -1.15 -21.39 5.29
CA LEU A 105 -1.81 -22.19 4.26
C LEU A 105 -1.22 -21.93 2.87
N THR A 106 -1.41 -22.83 1.96
CA THR A 106 -1.12 -22.71 0.52
C THR A 106 0.25 -22.04 0.24
N PRO A 107 1.39 -22.71 0.61
CA PRO A 107 2.71 -22.13 0.40
C PRO A 107 3.05 -21.97 -1.09
N TYR A 108 3.74 -20.86 -1.41
CA TYR A 108 4.38 -20.63 -2.69
C TYR A 108 5.86 -20.30 -2.50
N GLN A 109 6.72 -20.88 -3.31
CA GLN A 109 8.11 -20.47 -3.40
C GLN A 109 8.24 -19.34 -4.41
N ALA A 110 8.69 -18.18 -3.96
CA ALA A 110 8.96 -17.01 -4.80
C ALA A 110 10.45 -16.86 -5.08
N THR A 111 10.81 -16.63 -6.34
CA THR A 111 12.12 -16.10 -6.72
C THR A 111 11.94 -14.68 -7.20
N PHE A 112 12.56 -13.74 -6.50
CA PHE A 112 12.42 -12.30 -6.74
C PHE A 112 13.73 -11.70 -7.22
N THR A 113 13.67 -10.93 -8.30
CA THR A 113 14.83 -10.16 -8.79
C THR A 113 14.46 -8.69 -8.79
N TYR A 114 15.16 -7.87 -8.02
CA TYR A 114 14.96 -6.43 -7.95
C TYR A 114 16.13 -5.66 -8.55
N ARG A 115 15.84 -4.57 -9.26
CA ARG A 115 16.84 -3.72 -9.91
C ARG A 115 16.55 -2.26 -9.66
N ILE A 116 17.63 -1.48 -9.45
CA ILE A 116 17.63 -0.03 -9.50
C ILE A 116 18.66 0.39 -10.54
N SER A 117 18.24 1.19 -11.52
CA SER A 117 19.10 1.78 -12.56
C SER A 117 19.18 3.28 -12.36
N ILE A 118 20.39 3.79 -12.21
CA ILE A 118 20.68 5.22 -12.00
C ILE A 118 20.73 5.94 -13.34
N ASP A 119 20.18 7.15 -13.41
CA ASP A 119 20.23 7.98 -14.59
C ASP A 119 21.68 8.34 -14.95
N ASN A 120 21.93 8.54 -16.24
CA ASN A 120 23.25 8.93 -16.73
C ASN A 120 23.54 10.41 -16.46
N GLY A 121 24.84 10.78 -16.49
CA GLY A 121 25.29 12.15 -16.36
C GLY A 121 25.23 12.71 -14.92
N MET A 122 25.21 11.85 -13.90
CA MET A 122 25.30 12.26 -12.50
C MET A 122 26.73 12.75 -12.19
N ASN A 123 26.82 13.85 -11.44
CA ASN A 123 28.10 14.36 -10.93
C ASN A 123 28.35 13.84 -9.51
N CYS A 124 28.85 12.62 -9.41
CA CYS A 124 29.20 11.96 -8.17
C CYS A 124 30.20 10.83 -8.38
N ASP A 125 30.91 10.42 -7.36
CA ASP A 125 31.89 9.33 -7.42
C ASP A 125 31.27 7.99 -7.00
N THR A 126 30.34 8.01 -6.05
CA THR A 126 29.76 6.81 -5.44
C THR A 126 28.25 6.95 -5.29
N ILE A 127 27.55 5.85 -5.51
CA ILE A 127 26.11 5.71 -5.23
C ILE A 127 25.94 4.68 -4.12
N LYS A 128 25.16 5.04 -3.10
CA LYS A 128 24.68 4.17 -2.03
C LYS A 128 23.23 3.83 -2.28
N VAL A 129 22.89 2.55 -2.15
CA VAL A 129 21.53 2.05 -2.44
C VAL A 129 21.06 1.11 -1.34
N TRP A 130 19.84 1.31 -0.89
CA TRP A 130 19.07 0.39 -0.05
C TRP A 130 17.98 -0.24 -0.93
N LEU A 131 18.04 -1.55 -1.07
CA LEU A 131 17.10 -2.36 -1.85
C LEU A 131 16.13 -3.07 -0.91
N PRO A 132 14.84 -3.23 -1.26
CA PRO A 132 13.90 -3.98 -0.44
C PRO A 132 14.34 -5.44 -0.33
N TYR A 133 14.21 -6.01 0.87
CA TYR A 133 14.54 -7.39 1.18
C TYR A 133 13.42 -8.02 2.02
N PRO A 134 13.07 -9.31 1.83
CA PRO A 134 12.00 -9.94 2.59
C PRO A 134 12.34 -10.04 4.08
N ARG A 135 11.36 -9.83 4.96
CA ARG A 135 11.53 -9.93 6.42
C ARG A 135 11.62 -11.39 6.88
N GLU A 136 12.49 -11.64 7.86
CA GLU A 136 12.65 -12.98 8.49
C GLU A 136 11.75 -13.17 9.73
N ASP A 137 11.31 -12.08 10.35
CA ASP A 137 10.51 -12.10 11.59
C ASP A 137 9.00 -12.19 11.33
N CYS A 138 8.59 -12.59 10.13
CA CYS A 138 7.20 -12.81 9.76
C CYS A 138 6.94 -14.31 9.55
N PRO A 139 6.04 -14.93 10.34
CA PRO A 139 5.73 -16.36 10.22
C PRO A 139 5.28 -16.81 8.82
N ARG A 140 4.66 -15.90 8.06
CA ARG A 140 4.19 -16.16 6.68
C ARG A 140 5.30 -16.16 5.64
N GLN A 141 6.55 -15.88 6.04
CA GLN A 141 7.65 -15.66 5.11
C GLN A 141 8.90 -16.38 5.61
N THR A 142 9.21 -17.51 5.01
CA THR A 142 10.27 -18.42 5.46
C THR A 142 11.27 -18.75 4.36
N ASP A 143 12.29 -19.52 4.66
CA ASP A 143 13.30 -20.04 3.72
C ASP A 143 13.98 -18.95 2.87
N ILE A 144 14.12 -17.75 3.45
CA ILE A 144 14.72 -16.61 2.77
C ILE A 144 16.19 -16.92 2.46
N LYS A 145 16.54 -16.84 1.19
CA LYS A 145 17.90 -17.12 0.72
C LYS A 145 18.33 -16.09 -0.33
N LEU A 146 19.41 -15.37 -0.02
CA LEU A 146 20.07 -14.50 -0.99
C LEU A 146 20.74 -15.37 -2.08
N LEU A 147 20.46 -15.04 -3.35
CA LEU A 147 21.01 -15.73 -4.53
C LEU A 147 22.05 -14.87 -5.29
N SER A 148 22.16 -13.59 -4.94
CA SER A 148 23.15 -12.68 -5.51
C SER A 148 24.54 -12.92 -4.90
N CYS A 149 25.56 -12.77 -5.74
CA CYS A 149 26.96 -12.91 -5.33
C CYS A 149 27.61 -11.60 -4.82
N ASN A 150 26.86 -10.48 -4.80
CA ASN A 150 27.36 -9.20 -4.33
C ASN A 150 27.38 -9.15 -2.79
N ASN A 151 28.34 -8.39 -2.25
CA ASN A 151 28.47 -8.19 -0.80
C ASN A 151 27.43 -7.17 -0.29
N PHE A 152 26.18 -7.58 -0.14
CA PHE A 152 25.14 -6.78 0.49
C PHE A 152 25.25 -6.80 2.02
N ILE A 153 25.01 -5.66 2.65
CA ILE A 153 24.74 -5.60 4.08
C ILE A 153 23.22 -5.75 4.27
N ILE A 154 22.80 -6.91 4.78
CA ILE A 154 21.39 -7.20 5.04
C ILE A 154 21.02 -6.71 6.43
N ASN A 155 19.95 -5.93 6.52
CA ASN A 155 19.34 -5.48 7.77
C ASN A 155 17.93 -6.05 7.92
N GLN A 156 17.71 -6.81 9.00
CA GLN A 156 16.44 -7.42 9.38
C GLN A 156 15.92 -6.91 10.74
N LYS A 157 16.70 -6.03 11.40
CA LYS A 157 16.42 -5.60 12.78
C LYS A 157 15.58 -4.33 12.89
N SER A 158 15.46 -3.57 11.80
CA SER A 158 14.65 -2.35 11.74
C SER A 158 13.27 -2.65 11.15
N ILE A 159 12.37 -1.68 11.24
CA ILE A 159 11.02 -1.80 10.63
C ILE A 159 11.07 -1.98 9.12
N HIS A 160 12.14 -1.52 8.47
CA HIS A 160 12.40 -1.71 7.05
C HIS A 160 13.47 -2.78 6.87
N SER A 161 13.10 -3.92 6.27
CA SER A 161 14.08 -4.93 5.87
C SER A 161 14.76 -4.50 4.58
N SER A 162 16.09 -4.42 4.59
CA SER A 162 16.84 -3.86 3.47
C SER A 162 18.16 -4.58 3.19
N ALA A 163 18.59 -4.50 1.93
CA ALA A 163 19.90 -4.90 1.47
C ALA A 163 20.66 -3.67 0.97
N TYR A 164 21.68 -3.27 1.71
CA TYR A 164 22.51 -2.12 1.37
C TYR A 164 23.73 -2.52 0.56
N ILE A 165 24.07 -1.69 -0.42
CA ILE A 165 25.31 -1.77 -1.18
C ILE A 165 25.72 -0.40 -1.69
N GLU A 166 27.03 -0.16 -1.82
CA GLU A 166 27.57 1.01 -2.52
C GLU A 166 28.46 0.60 -3.67
N LYS A 167 28.50 1.42 -4.72
CA LYS A 167 29.36 1.24 -5.89
C LYS A 167 29.85 2.59 -6.43
N LYS A 168 31.03 2.55 -7.05
CA LYS A 168 31.47 3.67 -7.87
C LYS A 168 30.46 3.92 -9.00
N TYR A 169 30.17 5.21 -9.23
CA TYR A 169 29.25 5.60 -10.29
C TYR A 169 29.93 5.54 -11.65
N HIS A 170 29.18 5.06 -12.61
CA HIS A 170 29.46 5.13 -14.06
C HIS A 170 28.11 5.27 -14.76
N ASN A 171 28.12 5.77 -16.01
CA ASN A 171 26.90 5.72 -16.84
C ASN A 171 26.38 4.28 -16.93
N ASN A 172 25.06 4.13 -16.88
CA ASN A 172 24.35 2.83 -16.82
C ASN A 172 24.61 2.00 -15.55
N THR A 173 25.00 2.64 -14.42
CA THR A 173 25.13 1.95 -13.14
C THR A 173 23.80 1.34 -12.72
N THR A 174 23.83 0.03 -12.51
CA THR A 174 22.65 -0.75 -12.07
C THR A 174 22.99 -1.57 -10.85
N PHE A 175 22.07 -1.58 -9.90
CA PHE A 175 22.10 -2.42 -8.71
C PHE A 175 21.06 -3.52 -8.89
N LYS A 176 21.46 -4.77 -8.68
CA LYS A 176 20.61 -5.95 -8.85
C LYS A 176 20.77 -6.87 -7.65
N ILE A 177 19.66 -7.25 -7.06
CA ILE A 177 19.58 -8.28 -6.03
C ILE A 177 18.63 -9.38 -6.47
N LYS A 178 18.95 -10.63 -6.15
CA LYS A 178 18.10 -11.80 -6.38
C LYS A 178 18.06 -12.64 -5.13
N TYR A 179 16.86 -13.03 -4.72
CA TYR A 179 16.62 -13.88 -3.56
C TYR A 179 15.41 -14.79 -3.79
N LYS A 180 15.29 -15.79 -2.95
CA LYS A 180 14.11 -16.66 -2.88
C LYS A 180 13.58 -16.71 -1.46
N PHE A 181 12.30 -17.02 -1.32
CA PHE A 181 11.61 -17.21 -0.05
C PHE A 181 10.35 -18.04 -0.27
N THR A 182 9.81 -18.61 0.80
CA THR A 182 8.49 -19.24 0.82
C THR A 182 7.51 -18.27 1.44
N THR A 183 6.36 -18.07 0.82
CA THR A 183 5.26 -17.22 1.33
C THR A 183 4.01 -18.06 1.52
N TYR A 184 3.24 -17.74 2.57
CA TYR A 184 2.02 -18.45 2.96
C TYR A 184 0.83 -17.49 2.94
N ALA A 185 -0.35 -18.00 2.59
CA ALA A 185 -1.59 -17.37 3.01
C ALA A 185 -1.74 -17.52 4.53
N GLU A 186 -2.46 -16.58 5.15
CA GLU A 186 -2.81 -16.63 6.55
C GLU A 186 -4.31 -16.41 6.71
N TYR A 187 -4.97 -17.21 7.55
CA TYR A 187 -6.41 -17.10 7.77
C TYR A 187 -6.81 -17.38 9.22
N HIS A 188 -7.56 -16.43 9.79
CA HIS A 188 -8.11 -16.48 11.15
C HIS A 188 -9.62 -16.24 11.07
N PRO A 189 -10.45 -17.30 11.09
CA PRO A 189 -11.90 -17.16 11.13
C PRO A 189 -12.35 -16.55 12.46
N LEU A 190 -13.49 -15.88 12.46
CA LEU A 190 -14.11 -15.40 13.69
C LEU A 190 -14.52 -16.59 14.56
N PRO A 191 -13.95 -16.73 15.78
CA PRO A 191 -14.37 -17.80 16.69
C PRO A 191 -15.82 -17.61 17.18
N ASN A 192 -16.58 -18.71 17.26
CA ASN A 192 -17.97 -18.68 17.75
C ASN A 192 -18.10 -18.13 19.18
N ASN A 193 -17.05 -18.27 19.99
CA ASN A 193 -17.01 -17.89 21.41
C ASN A 193 -16.06 -16.72 21.68
N LEU A 194 -15.79 -15.87 20.68
CA LEU A 194 -14.90 -14.72 20.85
C LEU A 194 -15.36 -13.86 22.03
N LYS A 195 -14.47 -13.66 22.99
CA LYS A 195 -14.68 -12.71 24.09
C LYS A 195 -14.47 -11.29 23.56
N HIS A 196 -15.50 -10.47 23.64
CA HIS A 196 -15.45 -9.07 23.19
C HIS A 196 -14.79 -8.17 24.23
N ILE A 197 -13.53 -8.47 24.56
CA ILE A 197 -12.73 -7.73 25.55
C ILE A 197 -11.79 -6.78 24.77
N ALA A 198 -11.63 -5.58 25.31
CA ALA A 198 -10.64 -4.64 24.79
C ALA A 198 -9.22 -5.16 25.10
N ALA A 199 -8.29 -4.92 24.19
CA ALA A 199 -6.87 -5.24 24.38
C ALA A 199 -6.27 -4.44 25.56
N ASP A 200 -5.24 -4.99 26.18
CA ASP A 200 -4.50 -4.31 27.24
C ASP A 200 -3.85 -3.02 26.72
N THR A 201 -4.32 -1.89 27.24
CA THR A 201 -3.86 -0.57 26.77
C THR A 201 -2.42 -0.24 27.21
N ILE A 202 -1.88 -0.92 28.20
CA ILE A 202 -0.49 -0.75 28.63
C ILE A 202 0.43 -1.53 27.69
N LEU A 203 0.11 -2.80 27.46
CA LEU A 203 0.88 -3.68 26.58
C LEU A 203 0.91 -3.18 25.13
N PHE A 204 -0.23 -2.67 24.64
CA PHE A 204 -0.36 -2.21 23.25
C PHE A 204 -0.30 -0.69 23.09
N LYS A 205 0.29 0.05 24.07
CA LYS A 205 0.32 1.52 24.07
C LYS A 205 0.78 2.12 22.74
N GLU A 206 1.81 1.57 22.13
CA GLU A 206 2.35 2.05 20.86
C GLU A 206 1.32 1.90 19.71
N TYR A 207 0.57 0.81 19.70
CA TYR A 207 -0.36 0.46 18.62
C TYR A 207 -1.77 1.03 18.79
N ILE A 208 -2.03 1.78 19.86
CA ILE A 208 -3.30 2.48 20.15
C ILE A 208 -3.12 3.99 20.35
N SER A 209 -1.91 4.49 20.13
CA SER A 209 -1.58 5.90 20.31
C SER A 209 -1.46 6.63 18.96
N GLU A 210 -1.56 7.96 19.05
CA GLU A 210 -1.19 8.82 17.94
C GLU A 210 0.30 8.67 17.62
N ARG A 211 0.64 8.91 16.35
CA ARG A 211 2.01 8.97 15.86
C ARG A 211 2.08 9.96 14.70
N ALA A 212 2.50 11.18 15.00
CA ALA A 212 2.67 12.23 14.00
C ALA A 212 3.68 11.84 12.91
N PRO A 213 3.51 12.34 11.68
CA PRO A 213 2.47 13.29 11.26
C PRO A 213 1.16 12.62 10.82
N HIS A 214 1.12 11.30 10.59
CA HIS A 214 0.01 10.65 9.91
C HIS A 214 -1.07 10.09 10.85
N ILE A 215 -0.70 9.47 11.97
CA ILE A 215 -1.71 8.93 12.89
C ILE A 215 -2.06 9.99 13.93
N ILE A 216 -3.07 10.81 13.62
CA ILE A 216 -3.58 11.90 14.46
C ILE A 216 -5.09 11.74 14.62
N PHE A 217 -5.58 11.81 15.86
CA PHE A 217 -7.00 11.69 16.18
C PHE A 217 -7.68 13.07 16.09
N SER A 218 -7.67 13.66 14.90
CA SER A 218 -8.35 14.92 14.67
C SER A 218 -9.86 14.79 14.80
N ASP A 219 -10.56 15.93 14.91
CA ASP A 219 -12.02 15.92 15.05
C ASP A 219 -12.70 15.31 13.81
N LYS A 220 -12.15 15.49 12.62
CA LYS A 220 -12.65 14.85 11.38
C LYS A 220 -12.55 13.31 11.49
N ILE A 221 -11.40 12.79 11.92
CA ILE A 221 -11.18 11.35 12.12
C ILE A 221 -12.14 10.80 13.17
N LYS A 222 -12.27 11.47 14.33
CA LYS A 222 -13.19 11.05 15.41
C LYS A 222 -14.64 11.00 14.92
N GLN A 223 -15.16 12.11 14.39
CA GLN A 223 -16.52 12.20 13.90
C GLN A 223 -16.84 11.15 12.82
N LYS A 224 -15.93 10.98 11.84
CA LYS A 224 -16.11 9.97 10.79
C LYS A 224 -16.12 8.56 11.39
N THR A 225 -15.18 8.24 12.28
CA THR A 225 -15.09 6.92 12.91
C THR A 225 -16.34 6.63 13.74
N ASP A 226 -16.77 7.58 14.58
CA ASP A 226 -17.94 7.41 15.43
C ASP A 226 -19.23 7.26 14.61
N SER A 227 -19.35 7.96 13.48
CA SER A 227 -20.48 7.82 12.56
C SER A 227 -20.55 6.42 11.91
N ILE A 228 -19.39 5.81 11.58
CA ILE A 228 -19.31 4.46 11.00
C ILE A 228 -19.68 3.41 12.04
N ILE A 229 -19.13 3.52 13.24
CA ILE A 229 -19.26 2.52 14.28
C ILE A 229 -20.67 2.55 14.90
N GLY A 230 -21.22 3.74 15.10
CA GLY A 230 -22.50 3.93 15.79
C GLY A 230 -22.45 3.41 17.23
N SER A 231 -23.40 2.57 17.62
CA SER A 231 -23.51 1.99 18.95
C SER A 231 -22.70 0.69 19.16
N GLU A 232 -21.90 0.24 18.18
CA GLU A 232 -21.11 -0.98 18.32
C GLU A 232 -19.98 -0.78 19.34
N THR A 233 -19.85 -1.69 20.31
CA THR A 233 -18.85 -1.63 21.37
C THR A 233 -17.79 -2.72 21.29
N ARG A 234 -18.03 -3.77 20.51
CA ARG A 234 -17.14 -4.93 20.39
C ARG A 234 -15.99 -4.62 19.42
N PRO A 235 -14.72 -4.71 19.84
CA PRO A 235 -13.57 -4.27 19.03
C PRO A 235 -13.52 -4.90 17.63
N TYR A 236 -13.71 -6.19 17.49
CA TYR A 236 -13.75 -6.89 16.22
C TYR A 236 -14.78 -6.28 15.25
N PHE A 237 -16.00 -6.08 15.71
CA PHE A 237 -17.07 -5.55 14.86
C PHE A 237 -16.96 -4.06 14.61
N GLN A 238 -16.32 -3.29 15.51
CA GLN A 238 -15.94 -1.90 15.22
C GLN A 238 -14.94 -1.83 14.06
N ALA A 239 -13.86 -2.63 14.13
CA ALA A 239 -12.87 -2.70 13.06
C ALA A 239 -13.49 -3.20 11.73
N ARG A 240 -14.39 -4.20 11.79
CA ARG A 240 -15.11 -4.70 10.61
C ARG A 240 -15.98 -3.62 9.96
N LYS A 241 -16.73 -2.84 10.72
CA LYS A 241 -17.52 -1.71 10.19
C LYS A 241 -16.64 -0.65 9.52
N ILE A 242 -15.47 -0.34 10.11
CA ILE A 242 -14.50 0.56 9.49
C ILE A 242 -14.05 -0.02 8.14
N PHE A 243 -13.63 -1.28 8.10
CA PHE A 243 -13.20 -1.98 6.89
C PHE A 243 -14.25 -1.94 5.77
N GLU A 244 -15.52 -2.24 6.10
CA GLU A 244 -16.65 -2.20 5.16
C GLU A 244 -16.89 -0.79 4.60
N SER A 245 -16.87 0.22 5.47
CA SER A 245 -17.08 1.62 5.09
C SER A 245 -15.99 2.13 4.15
N LEU A 246 -14.72 1.82 4.47
CA LEU A 246 -13.60 2.29 3.64
C LEU A 246 -13.69 1.73 2.22
N ARG A 247 -13.98 0.46 2.04
CA ARG A 247 -14.13 -0.13 0.72
C ARG A 247 -15.28 0.48 -0.09
N LYS A 248 -16.37 0.82 0.57
CA LYS A 248 -17.57 1.36 -0.05
C LYS A 248 -17.43 2.84 -0.44
N GLU A 249 -16.79 3.63 0.43
CA GLU A 249 -16.80 5.09 0.33
C GLU A 249 -15.56 5.67 -0.34
N TYR A 250 -14.44 4.93 -0.36
CA TYR A 250 -13.16 5.44 -0.85
C TYR A 250 -12.64 4.56 -2.00
N PRO A 251 -12.99 4.88 -3.25
CA PRO A 251 -12.48 4.16 -4.41
C PRO A 251 -10.96 4.26 -4.49
N TRP A 252 -10.33 3.19 -5.01
CA TRP A 252 -8.91 3.19 -5.23
C TRP A 252 -8.52 4.16 -6.35
N ALA A 253 -7.53 4.99 -6.09
CA ALA A 253 -6.93 5.90 -7.04
C ALA A 253 -5.41 5.93 -6.87
N SER A 254 -4.68 6.24 -7.93
CA SER A 254 -3.22 6.42 -7.84
C SER A 254 -2.90 7.62 -6.94
N ALA A 255 -2.01 7.41 -5.98
CA ALA A 255 -1.57 8.46 -5.07
C ALA A 255 -0.46 9.33 -5.65
N ARG A 256 -0.38 10.55 -5.17
CA ARG A 256 0.84 11.35 -5.23
C ARG A 256 1.85 10.84 -4.20
N GLU A 257 3.10 11.28 -4.31
CA GLU A 257 4.16 10.85 -3.40
C GLU A 257 3.81 11.18 -1.95
N TYR A 258 3.84 10.18 -1.05
CA TYR A 258 3.44 10.32 0.36
C TYR A 258 4.24 11.39 1.08
N SER A 259 5.53 11.55 0.74
CA SER A 259 6.40 12.61 1.26
C SER A 259 5.92 14.05 0.95
N THR A 260 4.90 14.21 0.11
CA THR A 260 4.26 15.50 -0.23
C THR A 260 2.91 15.72 0.47
N ILE A 261 2.52 14.82 1.38
CA ILE A 261 1.25 14.84 2.11
C ILE A 261 1.53 15.00 3.60
N ASP A 262 1.01 16.07 4.20
CA ASP A 262 1.26 16.38 5.61
C ASP A 262 0.59 15.36 6.55
N ASN A 263 -0.67 14.99 6.26
CA ASN A 263 -1.40 13.96 6.98
C ASN A 263 -2.22 13.12 6.00
N ILE A 264 -1.80 11.87 5.80
CA ILE A 264 -2.41 10.97 4.81
C ILE A 264 -3.85 10.60 5.16
N PRO A 265 -4.23 10.19 6.39
CA PRO A 265 -5.61 9.91 6.75
C PRO A 265 -6.58 11.09 6.53
N GLU A 266 -6.19 12.31 6.89
CA GLU A 266 -7.01 13.49 6.63
C GLU A 266 -7.14 13.79 5.14
N TYR A 267 -6.04 13.65 4.39
CA TYR A 267 -6.06 13.77 2.93
C TYR A 267 -7.08 12.81 2.31
N VAL A 268 -7.12 11.53 2.74
CA VAL A 268 -8.11 10.55 2.23
C VAL A 268 -9.53 10.98 2.55
N LEU A 269 -9.80 11.46 3.78
CA LEU A 269 -11.14 11.96 4.15
C LEU A 269 -11.58 13.14 3.29
N GLU A 270 -10.65 14.01 2.93
CA GLU A 270 -10.91 15.21 2.11
C GLU A 270 -11.08 14.87 0.63
N GLN A 271 -10.18 14.06 0.09
CA GLN A 271 -10.19 13.68 -1.33
C GLN A 271 -11.23 12.61 -1.66
N LYS A 272 -11.71 11.86 -0.65
CA LYS A 272 -12.69 10.76 -0.78
C LYS A 272 -12.21 9.63 -1.70
N HIS A 273 -10.92 9.45 -1.81
CA HIS A 273 -10.27 8.35 -2.52
C HIS A 273 -8.85 8.14 -1.97
N GLY A 274 -8.21 7.03 -2.31
CA GLY A 274 -6.83 6.77 -1.95
C GLY A 274 -6.28 5.49 -2.57
N ASP A 275 -4.97 5.31 -2.51
CA ASP A 275 -4.35 4.02 -2.84
C ASP A 275 -4.32 3.08 -1.63
N CYS A 276 -3.63 1.93 -1.77
CA CYS A 276 -3.59 0.91 -0.73
C CYS A 276 -3.00 1.44 0.59
N GLY A 277 -1.90 2.17 0.54
CA GLY A 277 -1.25 2.70 1.73
C GLY A 277 -2.05 3.82 2.39
N GLN A 278 -2.61 4.70 1.61
CA GLN A 278 -3.45 5.78 2.13
C GLN A 278 -4.69 5.24 2.86
N ILE A 279 -5.38 4.27 2.28
CA ILE A 279 -6.54 3.61 2.89
C ILE A 279 -6.13 2.79 4.12
N SER A 280 -4.98 2.13 4.09
CA SER A 280 -4.47 1.37 5.24
C SER A 280 -4.11 2.28 6.42
N LEU A 281 -3.49 3.45 6.19
CA LEU A 281 -3.22 4.42 7.26
C LEU A 281 -4.50 5.00 7.85
N LEU A 282 -5.52 5.27 7.03
CA LEU A 282 -6.82 5.72 7.51
C LEU A 282 -7.48 4.64 8.38
N PHE A 283 -7.48 3.38 7.94
CA PHE A 283 -7.98 2.24 8.72
C PHE A 283 -7.27 2.12 10.07
N ILE A 284 -5.94 2.13 10.08
CA ILE A 284 -5.12 2.06 11.30
C ILE A 284 -5.45 3.21 12.24
N THR A 285 -5.56 4.43 11.72
CA THR A 285 -5.85 5.62 12.53
C THR A 285 -7.21 5.52 13.21
N MET A 286 -8.25 5.08 12.47
CA MET A 286 -9.59 4.87 13.02
C MET A 286 -9.62 3.75 14.06
N CYS A 287 -8.93 2.62 13.82
CA CYS A 287 -8.81 1.54 14.78
C CYS A 287 -8.11 1.99 16.07
N ARG A 288 -6.96 2.68 15.95
CA ARG A 288 -6.20 3.20 17.12
C ARG A 288 -7.02 4.20 17.93
N TYR A 289 -7.81 5.06 17.30
CA TYR A 289 -8.72 5.96 17.99
C TYR A 289 -9.72 5.19 18.86
N LYS A 290 -10.22 4.06 18.42
CA LYS A 290 -11.13 3.17 19.18
C LYS A 290 -10.40 2.21 20.11
N LYS A 291 -9.09 2.41 20.34
CA LYS A 291 -8.23 1.56 21.19
C LYS A 291 -8.13 0.12 20.72
N ILE A 292 -8.30 -0.11 19.42
CA ILE A 292 -8.01 -1.37 18.76
C ILE A 292 -6.56 -1.28 18.28
N PRO A 293 -5.64 -2.12 18.83
CA PRO A 293 -4.25 -2.08 18.39
C PRO A 293 -4.15 -2.38 16.90
N ALA A 294 -3.49 -1.49 16.18
CA ALA A 294 -3.34 -1.60 14.72
C ALA A 294 -1.94 -1.18 14.31
N ARG A 295 -1.36 -1.90 13.34
CA ARG A 295 -0.05 -1.62 12.78
C ARG A 295 -0.03 -1.79 11.27
N TRP A 296 0.97 -1.19 10.65
CA TRP A 296 1.19 -1.20 9.22
C TRP A 296 2.04 -2.40 8.80
N GLN A 297 1.72 -2.94 7.63
CA GLN A 297 2.62 -3.80 6.86
C GLN A 297 2.64 -3.36 5.41
N SER A 298 3.80 -3.48 4.77
CA SER A 298 3.92 -3.20 3.33
C SER A 298 5.06 -3.99 2.69
N GLY A 299 5.00 -4.03 1.36
CA GLY A 299 5.95 -4.70 0.52
C GLY A 299 5.42 -4.86 -0.90
N PHE A 300 5.18 -6.09 -1.33
CA PHE A 300 4.75 -6.36 -2.69
C PHE A 300 3.57 -7.32 -2.72
N MET A 301 2.61 -7.09 -3.61
CA MET A 301 1.72 -8.13 -4.07
C MET A 301 2.34 -8.84 -5.28
N LEU A 302 2.23 -10.16 -5.30
CA LEU A 302 2.89 -11.05 -6.26
C LEU A 302 1.89 -11.81 -7.14
N HIS A 303 0.67 -11.30 -7.29
CA HIS A 303 -0.34 -11.94 -8.13
C HIS A 303 0.18 -12.04 -9.57
N PRO A 304 0.24 -13.25 -10.17
CA PRO A 304 0.81 -13.46 -11.51
C PRO A 304 0.24 -12.49 -12.55
N ASN A 305 1.12 -11.78 -13.26
CA ASN A 305 0.81 -10.72 -14.24
C ASN A 305 0.18 -9.43 -13.64
N TYR A 306 0.12 -9.30 -12.32
CA TYR A 306 -0.42 -8.12 -11.63
C TYR A 306 0.46 -7.71 -10.45
N GLU A 307 1.73 -8.06 -10.51
CA GLU A 307 2.72 -7.74 -9.47
C GLU A 307 2.84 -6.23 -9.30
N ASN A 308 2.86 -5.78 -8.05
CA ASN A 308 2.98 -4.35 -7.73
C ASN A 308 3.42 -4.15 -6.28
N LEU A 309 3.74 -2.92 -5.92
CA LEU A 309 3.84 -2.46 -4.54
C LEU A 309 2.48 -2.59 -3.86
N HIS A 310 2.46 -2.90 -2.57
CA HIS A 310 1.21 -3.03 -1.84
C HIS A 310 1.36 -2.85 -0.34
N ASP A 311 0.31 -2.30 0.28
CA ASP A 311 0.24 -1.96 1.69
C ASP A 311 -1.05 -2.48 2.29
N TRP A 312 -0.98 -2.91 3.57
CA TRP A 312 -2.10 -3.42 4.35
C TRP A 312 -1.89 -3.18 5.84
N ALA A 313 -2.79 -3.68 6.67
CA ALA A 313 -2.74 -3.53 8.11
C ALA A 313 -2.78 -4.88 8.83
N GLU A 314 -2.43 -4.86 10.10
CA GLU A 314 -2.78 -5.89 11.07
C GLU A 314 -3.47 -5.22 12.25
N ILE A 315 -4.44 -5.92 12.84
CA ILE A 315 -5.08 -5.53 14.10
C ILE A 315 -4.93 -6.63 15.13
N TYR A 316 -4.86 -6.25 16.42
CA TYR A 316 -4.89 -7.22 17.50
C TYR A 316 -6.30 -7.33 18.07
N ILE A 317 -6.78 -8.56 18.14
CA ILE A 317 -8.07 -8.90 18.75
C ILE A 317 -7.82 -9.89 19.88
N GLU A 318 -8.31 -9.57 21.07
CA GLU A 318 -8.13 -10.44 22.23
C GLU A 318 -8.75 -11.82 21.99
N GLY A 319 -7.94 -12.86 22.18
CA GLY A 319 -8.30 -14.25 21.88
C GLY A 319 -8.06 -14.71 20.44
N MET A 320 -7.68 -13.79 19.53
CA MET A 320 -7.25 -14.12 18.16
C MET A 320 -5.77 -13.79 17.92
N GLY A 321 -5.22 -12.82 18.66
CA GLY A 321 -3.87 -12.29 18.39
C GLY A 321 -3.86 -11.22 17.30
N TRP A 322 -2.70 -11.03 16.65
CA TRP A 322 -2.58 -10.19 15.47
C TRP A 322 -3.18 -10.91 14.27
N ILE A 323 -4.12 -10.26 13.59
CA ILE A 323 -4.77 -10.77 12.39
C ILE A 323 -4.56 -9.78 11.23
N PRO A 324 -4.31 -10.25 9.99
CA PRO A 324 -4.13 -9.38 8.84
C PRO A 324 -5.45 -8.78 8.37
N VAL A 325 -5.37 -7.54 7.89
CA VAL A 325 -6.50 -6.82 7.28
C VAL A 325 -6.03 -6.06 6.06
N ASP A 326 -6.62 -6.31 4.90
CA ASP A 326 -6.34 -5.56 3.68
C ASP A 326 -7.57 -4.72 3.27
N PRO A 327 -7.67 -3.47 3.76
CA PRO A 327 -8.85 -2.65 3.50
C PRO A 327 -8.96 -2.19 2.04
N SER A 328 -7.87 -2.23 1.28
CA SER A 328 -7.90 -1.85 -0.13
C SER A 328 -8.42 -2.98 -1.04
N PHE A 329 -8.20 -4.24 -0.66
CA PHE A 329 -8.87 -5.38 -1.29
C PHE A 329 -10.33 -5.48 -0.82
N GLY A 330 -10.59 -5.18 0.45
CA GLY A 330 -11.92 -4.99 0.99
C GLY A 330 -12.82 -6.23 0.90
N VAL A 331 -14.13 -5.99 0.98
CA VAL A 331 -15.15 -7.03 0.87
C VAL A 331 -15.15 -7.62 -0.54
N GLN A 332 -15.18 -8.96 -0.63
CA GLN A 332 -15.20 -9.69 -1.89
C GLN A 332 -16.65 -9.89 -2.36
N GLU A 333 -17.11 -9.07 -3.30
CA GLU A 333 -18.51 -9.05 -3.76
C GLU A 333 -18.95 -10.35 -4.42
N TRP A 334 -18.01 -11.16 -4.94
CA TRP A 334 -18.27 -12.47 -5.52
C TRP A 334 -18.53 -13.57 -4.47
N GLY A 335 -18.12 -13.33 -3.21
CA GLY A 335 -18.25 -14.31 -2.14
C GLY A 335 -19.71 -14.69 -1.88
N THR A 336 -19.96 -15.95 -1.62
CA THR A 336 -21.26 -16.50 -1.28
C THR A 336 -21.41 -16.78 0.20
N THR A 337 -20.29 -17.03 0.89
CA THR A 337 -20.22 -17.20 2.34
C THR A 337 -19.62 -15.98 3.03
N GLU A 338 -19.75 -15.88 4.36
CA GLU A 338 -19.11 -14.81 5.15
C GLU A 338 -17.58 -14.89 5.06
N GLU A 339 -17.01 -16.11 5.06
CA GLU A 339 -15.59 -16.35 4.95
C GLU A 339 -15.03 -15.86 3.61
N GLU A 340 -15.70 -16.15 2.51
CA GLU A 340 -15.31 -15.66 1.19
C GLU A 340 -15.41 -14.14 1.10
N LYS A 341 -16.54 -13.55 1.56
CA LYS A 341 -16.76 -12.09 1.52
C LYS A 341 -15.73 -11.31 2.32
N TYR A 342 -15.42 -11.79 3.51
CA TYR A 342 -14.57 -11.09 4.46
C TYR A 342 -13.17 -11.71 4.58
N PHE A 343 -12.73 -12.47 3.57
CA PHE A 343 -11.41 -13.10 3.60
C PHE A 343 -10.31 -12.12 3.98
N TYR A 344 -10.29 -10.90 3.43
CA TYR A 344 -9.29 -9.88 3.73
C TYR A 344 -9.53 -9.12 5.07
N PHE A 345 -10.39 -9.64 5.92
CA PHE A 345 -10.58 -9.22 7.30
C PHE A 345 -10.34 -10.41 8.24
N GLY A 346 -9.11 -10.67 8.57
CA GLY A 346 -8.62 -11.81 9.32
C GLY A 346 -7.87 -12.82 8.44
N GLY A 347 -7.80 -12.59 7.15
CA GLY A 347 -7.02 -13.39 6.20
C GLY A 347 -6.27 -12.55 5.19
N ILE A 348 -5.24 -13.14 4.61
CA ILE A 348 -4.44 -12.57 3.53
C ILE A 348 -3.91 -13.68 2.63
N ASP A 349 -3.87 -13.43 1.33
CA ASP A 349 -3.40 -14.39 0.33
C ASP A 349 -1.87 -14.64 0.39
N ALA A 350 -1.42 -15.75 -0.20
CA ALA A 350 -0.01 -16.12 -0.26
C ALA A 350 0.81 -15.28 -1.26
N PHE A 351 0.16 -14.44 -2.06
CA PHE A 351 0.84 -13.60 -3.06
C PHE A 351 1.36 -12.30 -2.44
N ARG A 352 2.12 -12.39 -1.34
CA ARG A 352 2.64 -11.25 -0.60
C ARG A 352 4.11 -11.44 -0.23
N MET A 353 4.89 -10.38 -0.39
CA MET A 353 6.22 -10.26 0.21
C MET A 353 6.22 -9.09 1.17
N ILE A 354 6.57 -9.32 2.43
CA ILE A 354 6.63 -8.30 3.46
C ILE A 354 8.06 -7.77 3.54
N VAL A 355 8.17 -6.46 3.47
CA VAL A 355 9.43 -5.69 3.60
C VAL A 355 9.40 -4.83 4.86
N ASN A 356 8.24 -4.26 5.16
CA ASN A 356 8.08 -3.30 6.25
C ASN A 356 7.05 -3.79 7.26
N SER A 357 7.40 -3.72 8.56
CA SER A 357 6.52 -4.09 9.68
C SER A 357 5.84 -2.90 10.34
N ASP A 358 6.21 -1.69 9.95
CA ASP A 358 5.59 -0.43 10.34
C ASP A 358 5.95 0.65 9.30
N TRP A 359 5.39 1.85 9.45
CA TRP A 359 5.66 3.00 8.59
C TRP A 359 6.71 3.94 9.23
N GLY A 360 7.33 4.80 8.42
CA GLY A 360 8.38 5.74 8.86
C GLY A 360 9.71 5.04 9.16
N GLY A 361 10.49 5.59 10.07
CA GLY A 361 11.74 4.99 10.54
C GLY A 361 12.97 5.20 9.65
N GLU A 362 14.09 4.70 10.14
CA GLU A 362 15.40 4.88 9.50
C GLU A 362 15.84 3.59 8.80
N LEU A 363 16.66 3.74 7.78
CA LEU A 363 17.33 2.64 7.09
C LEU A 363 18.66 2.29 7.79
N HIS A 364 19.14 1.08 7.56
CA HIS A 364 20.44 0.65 8.08
C HIS A 364 21.32 0.07 6.94
N PRO A 365 22.57 0.51 6.74
CA PRO A 365 23.18 1.68 7.39
C PRO A 365 22.34 2.94 7.25
N LYS A 366 22.45 3.87 8.21
CA LYS A 366 21.64 5.09 8.21
C LYS A 366 21.96 5.95 6.98
N LYS A 367 20.92 6.45 6.30
CA LYS A 367 21.05 7.48 5.27
C LYS A 367 21.58 8.78 5.88
N ILE A 368 22.40 9.48 5.13
CA ILE A 368 22.91 10.81 5.50
C ILE A 368 21.84 11.87 5.19
N TYR A 369 21.20 11.75 4.04
CA TYR A 369 20.19 12.69 3.57
C TYR A 369 18.76 12.16 3.80
N SER A 370 17.80 13.10 3.83
CA SER A 370 16.38 12.76 3.99
C SER A 370 15.93 11.74 2.94
N ARG A 371 15.10 10.79 3.34
CA ARG A 371 14.55 9.78 2.46
C ARG A 371 13.67 10.41 1.35
N SER A 372 13.62 9.75 0.19
CA SER A 372 12.70 10.09 -0.88
C SER A 372 11.26 9.78 -0.48
N GLU A 373 11.05 8.62 0.14
CA GLU A 373 9.80 8.22 0.76
C GLU A 373 9.97 8.05 2.27
N ASN A 374 9.14 8.74 3.05
CA ASN A 374 9.25 8.78 4.51
C ASN A 374 8.20 7.93 5.24
N VAL A 375 7.30 7.30 4.52
CA VAL A 375 6.27 6.40 5.09
C VAL A 375 6.71 4.95 4.95
N ASP A 376 6.88 4.46 3.75
CA ASP A 376 7.27 3.08 3.54
C ASP A 376 8.68 2.92 2.92
N PHE A 377 9.05 1.68 2.59
CA PHE A 377 10.30 1.36 1.94
C PHE A 377 10.09 0.19 0.97
N GLN A 378 9.43 0.44 -0.15
CA GLN A 378 9.16 -0.58 -1.17
C GLN A 378 10.04 -0.38 -2.40
N ARG A 379 10.20 0.87 -2.85
CA ARG A 379 10.97 1.21 -4.06
C ARG A 379 12.48 1.22 -3.85
N GLY A 380 12.93 1.16 -2.60
CA GLY A 380 14.32 1.41 -2.24
C GLY A 380 14.64 2.89 -2.13
N GLU A 381 15.89 3.18 -1.77
CA GLU A 381 16.42 4.53 -1.58
C GLU A 381 17.83 4.64 -2.14
N CYS A 382 18.14 5.80 -2.68
CA CYS A 382 19.45 6.09 -3.24
C CYS A 382 20.01 7.42 -2.72
N GLU A 383 21.32 7.49 -2.49
CA GLU A 383 22.02 8.75 -2.23
C GLU A 383 23.44 8.73 -2.81
N THR A 384 23.98 9.92 -3.06
CA THR A 384 25.40 10.13 -3.37
C THR A 384 26.16 10.52 -2.10
N GLU A 385 27.42 10.81 -2.22
CA GLU A 385 28.21 11.42 -1.16
C GLU A 385 27.74 12.84 -0.79
N THR A 386 27.01 13.52 -1.65
CA THR A 386 26.61 14.94 -1.51
C THR A 386 25.12 15.19 -1.34
N ASN A 387 24.24 14.27 -1.79
CA ASN A 387 22.79 14.49 -1.73
C ASN A 387 21.95 13.23 -1.87
N ASN A 388 20.66 13.33 -1.53
CA ASN A 388 19.67 12.31 -1.83
C ASN A 388 19.36 12.26 -3.33
N LEU A 389 19.19 11.08 -3.89
CA LEU A 389 18.65 10.88 -5.23
C LEU A 389 17.15 10.59 -5.15
N TYR A 390 16.35 11.59 -5.52
CA TYR A 390 14.91 11.44 -5.56
C TYR A 390 14.46 10.56 -6.73
N PHE A 391 13.23 10.07 -6.73
CA PHE A 391 12.68 9.08 -7.68
C PHE A 391 12.75 9.46 -9.17
N ASN A 392 12.97 10.73 -9.50
CA ASN A 392 13.19 11.20 -10.86
C ASN A 392 14.64 11.03 -11.36
N LYS A 393 15.55 10.51 -10.52
CA LYS A 393 16.98 10.31 -10.83
C LYS A 393 17.35 8.84 -11.02
N TRP A 394 16.41 7.94 -10.87
CA TRP A 394 16.60 6.50 -11.03
C TRP A 394 15.28 5.80 -11.31
N LYS A 395 15.36 4.57 -11.77
CA LYS A 395 14.21 3.70 -12.07
C LYS A 395 14.38 2.37 -11.35
N TYR A 396 13.26 1.79 -10.91
CA TYR A 396 13.26 0.43 -10.41
C TYR A 396 12.47 -0.50 -11.34
N SER A 397 12.81 -1.78 -11.26
CA SER A 397 12.05 -2.87 -11.89
C SER A 397 12.24 -4.15 -11.09
N PHE A 398 11.28 -5.04 -11.17
CA PHE A 398 11.39 -6.35 -10.56
C PHE A 398 10.72 -7.42 -11.40
N ASP A 399 11.22 -8.66 -11.27
CA ASP A 399 10.61 -9.86 -11.82
C ASP A 399 10.34 -10.83 -10.68
N VAL A 400 9.18 -11.48 -10.74
CA VAL A 400 8.74 -12.48 -9.78
C VAL A 400 8.50 -13.80 -10.52
N TYR A 401 8.99 -14.88 -9.94
CA TYR A 401 8.70 -16.23 -10.39
C TYR A 401 8.15 -17.04 -9.22
N LEU A 402 6.90 -17.48 -9.36
CA LEU A 402 6.20 -18.26 -8.33
C LEU A 402 6.08 -19.72 -8.74
N ASN A 403 6.42 -20.60 -7.81
CA ASN A 403 6.17 -22.05 -7.89
C ASN A 403 5.34 -22.48 -6.67
N LYS A 404 4.44 -23.43 -6.89
CA LYS A 404 3.68 -24.08 -5.85
C LYS A 404 4.45 -25.26 -5.28
#